data_6762f4e2d74f3b2425852c01ce962619
#
_entry.id   6762f4e2d74f3b2425852c01ce962619
#
_cell.length_a   1.000
_cell.length_b   1.000
_cell.length_c   1.000
_cell.angle_alpha   90.00
_cell.angle_beta   90.00
_cell.angle_gamma   90.00
#
_symmetry.space_group_name_H-M   'P 1'
#
loop_
_entity.id
_entity.type
_entity.pdbx_description
1 polymer ?
#
loop_
_entity_poly.entity_id
_entity_poly.type
_entity_poly.pdbx_seq_one_letter_code
_entity_poly.pdbx_strand_id
1 'polypeptide(L)'
;MGIFGIGVVLAPALGSWVGGVLMDNFDWRFLFYLGIPFGVVGIVLANLFLPTRNPDLERQRLYWPAILYLSVFLLSVLQAISSGQRLGWDSNTVIGEIALALAAGGAFLWHEHRTPHPMLDLRLFSNGPFAAACVVSFVLGAGLFGSTYLLPIFVQQIQNLTPTQAGLLLMPAGFALVFVFPLAGKLSDMAPPGVLIGFGMAIFAYASWLLSHVSVDTAFWTLAWWTVISRVGMGFVFPSLSAGSLIVVPPRLLSQGSGAMNFTRQLGGALGTGLLAVIVERRTAFHGDLIAATQTSDNVATTAYVQGAGRAIAQLGVGALDQAAASGWLLGQTVVYQAAAAAYRDGFLVTAIVFAGALLPTYILHRALQSNRKPSAAPPTAMEAEGDIEAGFAVEPVLPDDPGPQRKKGAA
;
A
#
# COMPACT_ATOMS: atom_id res chain seq x y z
N MET A 1 15.43 2.94 -12.95
CA MET A 1 14.49 2.59 -11.86
C MET A 1 14.80 3.30 -10.54
N GLY A 2 16.06 3.37 -10.08
CA GLY A 2 16.39 3.99 -8.77
C GLY A 2 16.00 5.46 -8.62
N ILE A 3 16.27 6.32 -9.60
CA ILE A 3 15.94 7.75 -9.55
C ILE A 3 14.42 7.98 -9.50
N PHE A 4 13.65 7.21 -10.24
CA PHE A 4 12.18 7.26 -10.19
C PHE A 4 11.66 6.87 -8.80
N GLY A 5 12.24 5.83 -8.19
CA GLY A 5 11.90 5.41 -6.82
C GLY A 5 12.14 6.48 -5.78
N ILE A 6 13.23 7.25 -5.88
CA ILE A 6 13.53 8.37 -4.97
C ILE A 6 12.41 9.41 -5.00
N GLY A 7 11.96 9.82 -6.18
CA GLY A 7 10.87 10.80 -6.32
C GLY A 7 9.56 10.33 -5.70
N VAL A 8 9.17 9.07 -5.96
CA VAL A 8 7.92 8.48 -5.45
C VAL A 8 7.90 8.40 -3.92
N VAL A 9 9.05 8.27 -3.30
CA VAL A 9 9.17 8.05 -1.84
C VAL A 9 9.45 9.34 -1.08
N LEU A 10 10.26 10.23 -1.64
CA LEU A 10 10.60 11.49 -1.01
C LEU A 10 9.37 12.43 -0.94
N ALA A 11 8.50 12.37 -1.95
CA ALA A 11 7.32 13.22 -2.01
C ALA A 11 6.35 13.02 -0.82
N PRO A 12 5.94 11.79 -0.41
CA PRO A 12 5.12 11.61 0.78
C PRO A 12 5.81 12.02 2.09
N ALA A 13 7.13 11.80 2.20
CA ALA A 13 7.87 12.16 3.40
C ALA A 13 7.97 13.68 3.60
N LEU A 14 8.37 14.40 2.55
CA LEU A 14 8.39 15.86 2.57
C LEU A 14 6.97 16.43 2.63
N GLY A 15 6.01 15.82 1.94
CA GLY A 15 4.62 16.23 1.91
C GLY A 15 3.98 16.22 3.29
N SER A 16 4.26 15.21 4.12
CA SER A 16 3.75 15.14 5.49
C SER A 16 4.29 16.27 6.37
N TRP A 17 5.56 16.61 6.25
CA TRP A 17 6.17 17.72 6.99
C TRP A 17 5.69 19.08 6.48
N VAL A 18 5.75 19.33 5.17
CA VAL A 18 5.27 20.57 4.55
C VAL A 18 3.78 20.75 4.84
N GLY A 19 2.98 19.69 4.74
CA GLY A 19 1.57 19.70 5.10
C GLY A 19 1.33 20.09 6.56
N GLY A 20 2.11 19.54 7.48
CA GLY A 20 2.06 19.90 8.90
C GLY A 20 2.37 21.37 9.15
N VAL A 21 3.45 21.90 8.55
CA VAL A 21 3.83 23.31 8.67
C VAL A 21 2.73 24.23 8.11
N LEU A 22 2.11 23.85 6.99
CA LEU A 22 1.01 24.63 6.42
C LEU A 22 -0.24 24.61 7.33
N MET A 23 -0.55 23.46 7.95
CA MET A 23 -1.68 23.37 8.87
C MET A 23 -1.48 24.16 10.16
N ASP A 24 -0.25 24.21 10.69
CA ASP A 24 0.04 24.93 11.94
C ASP A 24 0.14 26.44 11.76
N ASN A 25 0.55 26.93 10.57
CA ASN A 25 0.80 28.36 10.33
C ASN A 25 -0.22 29.04 9.41
N PHE A 26 -0.99 28.25 8.65
CA PHE A 26 -1.97 28.74 7.69
C PHE A 26 -3.28 27.95 7.80
N ASP A 27 -4.26 28.23 6.95
CA ASP A 27 -5.52 27.48 6.86
C ASP A 27 -5.29 26.14 6.12
N TRP A 28 -6.04 25.10 6.50
CA TRP A 28 -6.02 23.78 5.84
C TRP A 28 -6.23 23.84 4.32
N ARG A 29 -6.85 24.91 3.82
CA ARG A 29 -7.06 25.14 2.38
C ARG A 29 -5.76 25.26 1.61
N PHE A 30 -4.68 25.74 2.22
CA PHE A 30 -3.36 25.86 1.59
C PHE A 30 -2.77 24.52 1.18
N LEU A 31 -3.17 23.41 1.82
CA LEU A 31 -2.78 22.06 1.39
C LEU A 31 -3.21 21.77 -0.05
N PHE A 32 -4.40 22.22 -0.45
CA PHE A 32 -4.90 22.03 -1.81
C PHE A 32 -4.20 22.96 -2.81
N TYR A 33 -3.89 24.17 -2.41
CA TYR A 33 -3.13 25.09 -3.25
C TYR A 33 -1.71 24.62 -3.52
N LEU A 34 -1.10 23.89 -2.60
CA LEU A 34 0.23 23.29 -2.79
C LEU A 34 0.27 22.33 -3.99
N GLY A 35 -0.82 21.61 -4.27
CA GLY A 35 -0.90 20.69 -5.40
C GLY A 35 -0.87 21.39 -6.77
N ILE A 36 -1.33 22.64 -6.85
CA ILE A 36 -1.46 23.37 -8.13
C ILE A 36 -0.11 23.59 -8.82
N PRO A 37 0.93 24.18 -8.18
CA PRO A 37 2.21 24.42 -8.85
C PRO A 37 2.88 23.11 -9.27
N PHE A 38 2.80 22.05 -8.47
CA PHE A 38 3.34 20.74 -8.85
C PHE A 38 2.58 20.12 -10.05
N GLY A 39 1.25 20.29 -10.09
CA GLY A 39 0.43 19.88 -11.22
C GLY A 39 0.80 20.60 -12.51
N VAL A 40 0.96 21.94 -12.45
CA VAL A 40 1.38 22.74 -13.59
C VAL A 40 2.77 22.34 -14.10
N VAL A 41 3.73 22.19 -13.19
CA VAL A 41 5.09 21.71 -13.54
C VAL A 41 5.01 20.32 -14.17
N GLY A 42 4.20 19.43 -13.60
CA GLY A 42 3.98 18.08 -14.17
C GLY A 42 3.43 18.10 -15.59
N ILE A 43 2.46 18.95 -15.87
CA ILE A 43 1.88 19.11 -17.22
C ILE A 43 2.94 19.66 -18.20
N VAL A 44 3.70 20.69 -17.79
CA VAL A 44 4.77 21.27 -18.63
C VAL A 44 5.84 20.22 -18.95
N LEU A 45 6.33 19.50 -17.93
CA LEU A 45 7.32 18.43 -18.12
C LEU A 45 6.78 17.30 -19.00
N ALA A 46 5.54 16.91 -18.80
CA ALA A 46 4.90 15.89 -19.63
C ALA A 46 4.85 16.33 -21.10
N ASN A 47 4.47 17.57 -21.40
CA ASN A 47 4.43 18.08 -22.75
C ASN A 47 5.81 18.22 -23.40
N LEU A 48 6.86 18.47 -22.60
CA LEU A 48 8.22 18.65 -23.11
C LEU A 48 8.95 17.33 -23.34
N PHE A 49 8.73 16.33 -22.48
CA PHE A 49 9.55 15.11 -22.43
C PHE A 49 8.82 13.84 -22.85
N LEU A 50 7.47 13.80 -22.82
CA LEU A 50 6.79 12.62 -23.33
C LEU A 50 6.81 12.60 -24.87
N PRO A 51 7.20 11.47 -25.46
CA PRO A 51 7.17 11.32 -26.91
C PRO A 51 5.73 11.49 -27.41
N THR A 52 5.57 12.20 -28.52
CA THR A 52 4.32 12.31 -29.23
C THR A 52 3.81 10.92 -29.57
N ARG A 53 2.54 10.71 -29.35
CA ARG A 53 1.84 9.44 -29.53
C ARG A 53 2.13 8.85 -30.91
N ASN A 54 2.53 7.57 -30.93
CA ASN A 54 2.67 6.81 -32.18
C ASN A 54 1.28 6.65 -32.81
N PRO A 55 1.00 7.19 -34.03
CA PRO A 55 -0.32 7.13 -34.67
C PRO A 55 -0.77 5.69 -34.97
N ASP A 56 0.20 4.76 -35.09
CA ASP A 56 -0.03 3.35 -35.47
C ASP A 56 -0.55 2.48 -34.28
N LEU A 57 -0.56 3.01 -33.07
CA LEU A 57 -1.13 2.29 -31.93
C LEU A 57 -2.66 2.40 -31.95
N GLU A 58 -3.33 1.27 -32.12
CA GLU A 58 -4.78 1.17 -32.04
C GLU A 58 -5.29 1.80 -30.75
N ARG A 59 -6.34 2.63 -30.87
CA ARG A 59 -7.01 3.24 -29.72
C ARG A 59 -7.69 2.13 -28.93
N GLN A 60 -7.15 1.73 -27.80
CA GLN A 60 -7.89 0.90 -26.85
C GLN A 60 -9.12 1.69 -26.40
N ARG A 61 -10.30 1.18 -26.68
CA ARG A 61 -11.56 1.78 -26.26
C ARG A 61 -11.66 1.68 -24.73
N LEU A 62 -11.87 2.81 -24.08
CA LEU A 62 -12.13 2.84 -22.65
C LEU A 62 -13.53 2.25 -22.40
N TYR A 63 -13.61 1.16 -21.66
CA TYR A 63 -14.87 0.51 -21.33
C TYR A 63 -15.50 1.17 -20.09
N TRP A 64 -16.26 2.23 -20.30
CA TRP A 64 -16.93 2.99 -19.25
C TRP A 64 -17.76 2.13 -18.28
N PRO A 65 -18.51 1.08 -18.73
CA PRO A 65 -19.26 0.24 -17.81
C PRO A 65 -18.37 -0.46 -16.75
N ALA A 66 -17.20 -0.97 -17.14
CA ALA A 66 -16.28 -1.60 -16.20
C ALA A 66 -15.79 -0.63 -15.13
N ILE A 67 -15.45 0.60 -15.54
CA ILE A 67 -15.03 1.66 -14.60
C ILE A 67 -16.18 1.99 -13.64
N LEU A 68 -17.42 2.12 -14.16
CA LEU A 68 -18.59 2.43 -13.35
C LEU A 68 -18.85 1.33 -12.30
N TYR A 69 -18.88 0.06 -12.72
CA TYR A 69 -19.11 -1.07 -11.81
C TYR A 69 -18.04 -1.14 -10.73
N LEU A 70 -16.75 -0.97 -11.12
CA LEU A 70 -15.65 -0.97 -10.18
C LEU A 70 -15.72 0.21 -9.20
N SER A 71 -16.06 1.41 -9.69
CA SER A 71 -16.21 2.60 -8.84
C SER A 71 -17.37 2.43 -7.85
N VAL A 72 -18.53 1.94 -8.30
CA VAL A 72 -19.68 1.67 -7.43
C VAL A 72 -19.32 0.61 -6.39
N PHE A 73 -18.65 -0.49 -6.80
CA PHE A 73 -18.18 -1.52 -5.88
C PHE A 73 -17.29 -0.93 -4.78
N LEU A 74 -16.22 -0.19 -5.16
CA LEU A 74 -15.28 0.37 -4.20
C LEU A 74 -15.93 1.38 -3.26
N LEU A 75 -16.73 2.29 -3.79
CA LEU A 75 -17.44 3.27 -2.99
C LEU A 75 -18.40 2.61 -2.01
N SER A 76 -19.19 1.61 -2.47
CA SER A 76 -20.12 0.89 -1.60
C SER A 76 -19.42 0.09 -0.51
N VAL A 77 -18.28 -0.57 -0.82
CA VAL A 77 -17.50 -1.29 0.21
C VAL A 77 -16.94 -0.34 1.25
N LEU A 78 -16.31 0.77 0.82
CA LEU A 78 -15.74 1.75 1.75
C LEU A 78 -16.83 2.42 2.60
N GLN A 79 -17.98 2.74 1.98
CA GLN A 79 -19.12 3.32 2.67
C GLN A 79 -19.71 2.33 3.68
N ALA A 80 -19.88 1.05 3.32
CA ALA A 80 -20.37 0.02 4.22
C ALA A 80 -19.43 -0.17 5.45
N ILE A 81 -18.12 -0.13 5.24
CA ILE A 81 -17.14 -0.19 6.34
C ILE A 81 -17.29 1.02 7.27
N SER A 82 -17.46 2.22 6.72
CA SER A 82 -17.62 3.47 7.47
C SER A 82 -18.98 3.54 8.16
N SER A 83 -20.07 3.24 7.46
CA SER A 83 -21.44 3.28 7.97
C SER A 83 -21.69 2.20 9.02
N GLY A 84 -21.08 1.01 8.87
CA GLY A 84 -21.22 -0.12 9.77
C GLY A 84 -20.80 0.20 11.20
N GLN A 85 -19.83 1.12 11.38
CA GLN A 85 -19.43 1.60 12.69
C GLN A 85 -20.43 2.58 13.31
N ARG A 86 -20.94 3.48 12.50
CA ARG A 86 -21.80 4.58 12.96
C ARG A 86 -23.25 4.17 13.16
N LEU A 87 -23.78 3.33 12.28
CA LEU A 87 -25.19 2.93 12.22
C LEU A 87 -25.44 1.51 12.75
N GLY A 88 -24.37 0.73 12.97
CA GLY A 88 -24.45 -0.70 13.28
C GLY A 88 -24.54 -1.56 12.02
N TRP A 89 -23.97 -2.76 12.09
CA TRP A 89 -23.89 -3.71 10.96
C TRP A 89 -25.25 -4.28 10.55
N ASP A 90 -26.24 -4.23 11.46
CA ASP A 90 -27.61 -4.70 11.24
C ASP A 90 -28.51 -3.61 10.63
N SER A 91 -27.99 -2.41 10.38
CA SER A 91 -28.74 -1.31 9.78
C SER A 91 -29.11 -1.62 8.33
N ASN A 92 -30.35 -1.31 7.94
CA ASN A 92 -30.83 -1.46 6.56
C ASN A 92 -29.95 -0.69 5.55
N THR A 93 -29.38 0.44 5.94
CA THR A 93 -28.44 1.22 5.11
C THR A 93 -27.20 0.42 4.81
N VAL A 94 -26.56 -0.17 5.85
CA VAL A 94 -25.33 -0.94 5.71
C VAL A 94 -25.58 -2.22 4.91
N ILE A 95 -26.70 -2.90 5.17
CA ILE A 95 -27.09 -4.09 4.39
C ILE A 95 -27.30 -3.71 2.91
N GLY A 96 -27.94 -2.56 2.64
CA GLY A 96 -28.11 -2.04 1.28
C GLY A 96 -26.78 -1.72 0.59
N GLU A 97 -25.83 -1.10 1.30
CA GLU A 97 -24.48 -0.81 0.80
C GLU A 97 -23.70 -2.08 0.49
N ILE A 98 -23.78 -3.10 1.36
CA ILE A 98 -23.17 -4.43 1.12
C ILE A 98 -23.80 -5.11 -0.09
N ALA A 99 -25.13 -5.09 -0.19
CA ALA A 99 -25.83 -5.67 -1.34
C ALA A 99 -25.46 -4.98 -2.65
N LEU A 100 -25.35 -3.64 -2.64
CA LEU A 100 -24.90 -2.86 -3.78
C LEU A 100 -23.44 -3.18 -4.16
N ALA A 101 -22.57 -3.32 -3.16
CA ALA A 101 -21.19 -3.72 -3.38
C ALA A 101 -21.10 -5.09 -4.03
N LEU A 102 -21.83 -6.09 -3.53
CA LEU A 102 -21.85 -7.44 -4.09
C LEU A 102 -22.44 -7.46 -5.52
N ALA A 103 -23.50 -6.71 -5.77
CA ALA A 103 -24.11 -6.58 -7.08
C ALA A 103 -23.15 -5.91 -8.09
N ALA A 104 -22.52 -4.80 -7.71
CA ALA A 104 -21.58 -4.09 -8.57
C ALA A 104 -20.30 -4.89 -8.81
N GLY A 105 -19.76 -5.56 -7.79
CA GLY A 105 -18.61 -6.45 -7.92
C GLY A 105 -18.91 -7.66 -8.80
N GLY A 106 -20.08 -8.28 -8.64
CA GLY A 106 -20.54 -9.36 -9.51
C GLY A 106 -20.73 -8.92 -10.96
N ALA A 107 -21.32 -7.74 -11.17
CA ALA A 107 -21.49 -7.14 -12.49
C ALA A 107 -20.14 -6.82 -13.15
N PHE A 108 -19.15 -6.31 -12.39
CA PHE A 108 -17.81 -6.08 -12.86
C PHE A 108 -17.15 -7.38 -13.33
N LEU A 109 -17.14 -8.43 -12.49
CA LEU A 109 -16.55 -9.72 -12.82
C LEU A 109 -17.23 -10.38 -14.03
N TRP A 110 -18.55 -10.30 -14.09
CA TRP A 110 -19.31 -10.81 -15.22
C TRP A 110 -19.00 -10.06 -16.51
N HIS A 111 -18.89 -8.74 -16.46
CA HIS A 111 -18.53 -7.89 -17.60
C HIS A 111 -17.11 -8.20 -18.10
N GLU A 112 -16.11 -8.24 -17.18
CA GLU A 112 -14.72 -8.55 -17.53
C GLU A 112 -14.55 -9.96 -18.14
N HIS A 113 -15.36 -10.93 -17.66
CA HIS A 113 -15.31 -12.29 -18.19
C HIS A 113 -15.88 -12.39 -19.61
N ARG A 114 -16.86 -11.54 -19.98
CA ARG A 114 -17.53 -11.57 -21.30
C ARG A 114 -16.93 -10.63 -22.33
N THR A 115 -16.16 -9.65 -21.92
CA THR A 115 -15.60 -8.63 -22.81
C THR A 115 -14.40 -9.18 -23.57
N PRO A 116 -14.31 -8.99 -24.93
CA PRO A 116 -13.17 -9.48 -25.74
C PRO A 116 -11.84 -8.83 -25.35
N HIS A 117 -11.88 -7.59 -24.91
CA HIS A 117 -10.72 -6.81 -24.48
C HIS A 117 -10.92 -6.31 -23.04
N PRO A 118 -10.76 -7.18 -22.02
CA PRO A 118 -10.98 -6.81 -20.63
C PRO A 118 -9.95 -5.77 -20.17
N MET A 119 -10.37 -4.86 -19.28
CA MET A 119 -9.44 -3.95 -18.59
C MET A 119 -8.48 -4.73 -17.68
N LEU A 120 -9.00 -5.77 -17.05
CA LEU A 120 -8.27 -6.66 -16.15
C LEU A 120 -8.49 -8.10 -16.62
N ASP A 121 -7.48 -8.71 -17.23
CA ASP A 121 -7.58 -10.12 -17.62
C ASP A 121 -7.59 -11.00 -16.36
N LEU A 122 -8.78 -11.50 -16.02
CA LEU A 122 -9.00 -12.36 -14.86
C LEU A 122 -8.18 -13.66 -14.92
N ARG A 123 -7.72 -14.07 -16.11
CA ARG A 123 -6.86 -15.26 -16.29
C ARG A 123 -5.49 -15.07 -15.62
N LEU A 124 -5.04 -13.82 -15.42
CA LEU A 124 -3.82 -13.53 -14.68
C LEU A 124 -3.90 -14.04 -13.23
N PHE A 125 -5.07 -13.96 -12.60
CA PHE A 125 -5.27 -14.44 -11.24
C PHE A 125 -5.39 -15.98 -11.14
N SER A 126 -5.62 -16.68 -12.25
CA SER A 126 -5.54 -18.14 -12.30
C SER A 126 -4.10 -18.63 -12.23
N ASN A 127 -3.11 -17.77 -12.51
CA ASN A 127 -1.71 -18.05 -12.28
C ASN A 127 -1.40 -17.89 -10.79
N GLY A 128 -1.24 -19.00 -10.07
CA GLY A 128 -0.99 -19.00 -8.61
C GLY A 128 0.14 -18.07 -8.14
N PRO A 129 1.32 -18.07 -8.80
CA PRO A 129 2.39 -17.10 -8.51
C PRO A 129 1.99 -15.65 -8.63
N PHE A 130 1.24 -15.29 -9.68
CA PHE A 130 0.75 -13.93 -9.85
C PHE A 130 -0.31 -13.56 -8.79
N ALA A 131 -1.23 -14.49 -8.50
CA ALA A 131 -2.22 -14.30 -7.43
C ALA A 131 -1.53 -14.09 -6.08
N ALA A 132 -0.50 -14.87 -5.75
CA ALA A 132 0.30 -14.67 -4.54
C ALA A 132 0.98 -13.29 -4.52
N ALA A 133 1.53 -12.83 -5.65
CA ALA A 133 2.09 -11.49 -5.76
C ALA A 133 1.03 -10.39 -5.54
N CYS A 134 -0.19 -10.57 -6.04
CA CYS A 134 -1.31 -9.67 -5.80
C CYS A 134 -1.69 -9.62 -4.30
N VAL A 135 -1.75 -10.76 -3.61
CA VAL A 135 -2.00 -10.80 -2.16
C VAL A 135 -0.91 -10.04 -1.39
N VAL A 136 0.36 -10.27 -1.74
CA VAL A 136 1.50 -9.53 -1.14
C VAL A 136 1.38 -8.03 -1.44
N SER A 137 0.99 -7.65 -2.66
CA SER A 137 0.77 -6.25 -3.06
C SER A 137 -0.36 -5.59 -2.27
N PHE A 138 -1.46 -6.33 -2.05
CA PHE A 138 -2.58 -5.89 -1.21
C PHE A 138 -2.13 -5.62 0.22
N VAL A 139 -1.43 -6.56 0.85
CA VAL A 139 -0.91 -6.41 2.22
C VAL A 139 0.10 -5.25 2.29
N LEU A 140 0.99 -5.12 1.30
CA LEU A 140 1.92 -4.00 1.21
C LEU A 140 1.18 -2.66 1.17
N GLY A 141 0.10 -2.56 0.37
CA GLY A 141 -0.77 -1.39 0.33
C GLY A 141 -1.42 -1.10 1.68
N ALA A 142 -2.03 -2.09 2.30
CA ALA A 142 -2.67 -1.97 3.60
C ALA A 142 -1.70 -1.47 4.68
N GLY A 143 -0.47 -2.01 4.72
CA GLY A 143 0.54 -1.57 5.67
C GLY A 143 1.10 -0.19 5.37
N LEU A 144 1.35 0.14 4.09
CA LEU A 144 1.85 1.46 3.70
C LEU A 144 0.89 2.56 4.12
N PHE A 145 -0.36 2.47 3.68
CA PHE A 145 -1.36 3.50 3.95
C PHE A 145 -1.85 3.43 5.40
N GLY A 146 -2.01 2.23 5.96
CA GLY A 146 -2.40 2.03 7.36
C GLY A 146 -1.40 2.62 8.35
N SER A 147 -0.10 2.37 8.17
CA SER A 147 0.93 2.94 9.04
C SER A 147 1.07 4.46 8.88
N THR A 148 0.85 4.97 7.66
CA THR A 148 0.85 6.42 7.38
C THR A 148 -0.37 7.11 7.99
N TYR A 149 -1.46 6.38 8.21
CA TYR A 149 -2.67 6.85 8.89
C TYR A 149 -2.54 6.76 10.42
N LEU A 150 -2.23 5.57 10.95
CA LEU A 150 -2.28 5.30 12.39
C LEU A 150 -1.31 6.15 13.21
N LEU A 151 -0.05 6.24 12.77
CA LEU A 151 0.99 6.86 13.58
C LEU A 151 0.82 8.37 13.75
N PRO A 152 0.56 9.18 12.69
CA PRO A 152 0.30 10.61 12.87
C PRO A 152 -0.92 10.91 13.72
N ILE A 153 -1.98 10.11 13.59
CA ILE A 153 -3.19 10.30 14.39
C ILE A 153 -2.90 9.96 15.85
N PHE A 154 -2.20 8.86 16.13
CA PHE A 154 -1.77 8.51 17.48
C PHE A 154 -1.00 9.64 18.16
N VAL A 155 0.04 10.17 17.51
CA VAL A 155 0.87 11.21 18.15
C VAL A 155 0.13 12.54 18.32
N GLN A 156 -0.81 12.86 17.42
CA GLN A 156 -1.63 14.07 17.53
C GLN A 156 -2.73 13.94 18.58
N GLN A 157 -3.45 12.81 18.61
CA GLN A 157 -4.59 12.63 19.52
C GLN A 157 -4.18 12.20 20.93
N ILE A 158 -3.12 11.40 21.06
CA ILE A 158 -2.70 10.82 22.34
C ILE A 158 -1.55 11.57 22.97
N GLN A 159 -0.54 11.96 22.19
CA GLN A 159 0.61 12.70 22.69
C GLN A 159 0.47 14.22 22.54
N ASN A 160 -0.64 14.70 21.97
CA ASN A 160 -0.92 16.12 21.74
C ASN A 160 0.19 16.85 20.94
N LEU A 161 0.88 16.13 20.04
CA LEU A 161 1.86 16.72 19.16
C LEU A 161 1.17 17.52 18.05
N THR A 162 1.82 18.60 17.61
CA THR A 162 1.31 19.40 16.50
C THR A 162 1.42 18.64 15.16
N PRO A 163 0.63 18.99 14.13
CA PRO A 163 0.76 18.46 12.79
C PRO A 163 2.18 18.54 12.23
N THR A 164 2.89 19.65 12.47
CA THR A 164 4.32 19.80 12.11
C THR A 164 5.19 18.74 12.78
N GLN A 165 5.00 18.52 14.08
CA GLN A 165 5.77 17.52 14.83
C GLN A 165 5.46 16.10 14.35
N ALA A 166 4.20 15.79 14.06
CA ALA A 166 3.81 14.51 13.47
C ALA A 166 4.46 14.29 12.08
N GLY A 167 4.54 15.34 11.27
CA GLY A 167 5.26 15.31 9.99
C GLY A 167 6.77 15.12 10.14
N LEU A 168 7.39 15.80 11.09
CA LEU A 168 8.81 15.65 11.43
C LEU A 168 9.14 14.23 11.90
N LEU A 169 8.24 13.56 12.61
CA LEU A 169 8.41 12.17 13.05
C LEU A 169 8.54 11.20 11.87
N LEU A 170 7.82 11.46 10.76
CA LEU A 170 7.87 10.63 9.55
C LEU A 170 9.08 10.95 8.64
N MET A 171 9.68 12.12 8.80
CA MET A 171 10.74 12.62 7.92
C MET A 171 11.99 11.72 7.89
N PRO A 172 12.56 11.26 9.03
CA PRO A 172 13.72 10.36 9.03
C PRO A 172 13.46 9.06 8.27
N ALA A 173 12.24 8.54 8.36
CA ALA A 173 11.82 7.32 7.67
C ALA A 173 11.74 7.53 6.15
N GLY A 174 11.31 8.70 5.69
CA GLY A 174 11.35 9.07 4.29
C GLY A 174 12.78 9.19 3.75
N PHE A 175 13.67 9.84 4.49
CA PHE A 175 15.08 9.91 4.11
C PHE A 175 15.76 8.53 4.06
N ALA A 176 15.45 7.64 4.99
CA ALA A 176 15.98 6.26 4.97
C ALA A 176 15.63 5.55 3.65
N LEU A 177 14.43 5.76 3.12
CA LEU A 177 14.01 5.16 1.85
C LEU A 177 14.82 5.64 0.64
N VAL A 178 15.34 6.88 0.65
CA VAL A 178 16.20 7.40 -0.42
C VAL A 178 17.45 6.53 -0.59
N PHE A 179 17.97 5.99 0.49
CA PHE A 179 19.13 5.09 0.49
C PHE A 179 18.73 3.63 0.26
N VAL A 180 17.64 3.20 0.86
CA VAL A 180 17.18 1.80 0.79
C VAL A 180 16.70 1.42 -0.60
N PHE A 181 16.00 2.32 -1.33
CA PHE A 181 15.46 2.01 -2.66
C PHE A 181 16.53 1.65 -3.69
N PRO A 182 17.62 2.44 -3.88
CA PRO A 182 18.70 2.07 -4.79
C PRO A 182 19.41 0.77 -4.36
N LEU A 183 19.59 0.59 -3.04
CA LEU A 183 20.17 -0.63 -2.48
C LEU A 183 19.30 -1.84 -2.77
N ALA A 184 18.01 -1.76 -2.48
CA ALA A 184 17.05 -2.83 -2.75
C ALA A 184 16.93 -3.14 -4.25
N GLY A 185 16.99 -2.10 -5.12
CA GLY A 185 17.04 -2.27 -6.56
C GLY A 185 18.25 -3.08 -7.01
N LYS A 186 19.45 -2.72 -6.56
CA LYS A 186 20.69 -3.48 -6.85
C LYS A 186 20.64 -4.91 -6.31
N LEU A 187 20.16 -5.08 -5.08
CA LEU A 187 20.03 -6.42 -4.49
C LEU A 187 18.98 -7.27 -5.23
N SER A 188 17.94 -6.66 -5.79
CA SER A 188 16.93 -7.36 -6.59
C SER A 188 17.47 -7.94 -7.89
N ASP A 189 18.57 -7.35 -8.41
CA ASP A 189 19.26 -7.88 -9.59
C ASP A 189 20.17 -9.09 -9.22
N MET A 190 20.66 -9.13 -7.97
CA MET A 190 21.64 -10.13 -7.49
C MET A 190 20.99 -11.29 -6.74
N ALA A 191 19.89 -11.04 -5.99
CA ALA A 191 19.22 -12.01 -5.14
C ALA A 191 17.85 -12.39 -5.72
N PRO A 192 17.30 -13.58 -5.36
CA PRO A 192 15.96 -13.95 -5.75
C PRO A 192 14.93 -12.96 -5.18
N PRO A 193 14.04 -12.37 -6.00
CA PRO A 193 13.09 -11.34 -5.53
C PRO A 193 12.25 -11.79 -4.33
N GLY A 194 11.83 -13.06 -4.30
CA GLY A 194 11.04 -13.60 -3.19
C GLY A 194 11.74 -13.59 -1.83
N VAL A 195 13.09 -13.69 -1.80
CA VAL A 195 13.86 -13.57 -0.55
C VAL A 195 13.82 -12.13 -0.04
N LEU A 196 14.02 -11.16 -0.92
CA LEU A 196 14.01 -9.74 -0.55
C LEU A 196 12.63 -9.28 -0.11
N ILE A 197 11.56 -9.77 -0.78
CA ILE A 197 10.18 -9.53 -0.37
C ILE A 197 9.95 -10.10 1.03
N GLY A 198 10.32 -11.35 1.28
CA GLY A 198 10.17 -12.00 2.59
C GLY A 198 10.94 -11.28 3.69
N PHE A 199 12.18 -10.88 3.41
CA PHE A 199 13.01 -10.11 4.33
C PHE A 199 12.38 -8.76 4.69
N GLY A 200 11.93 -8.01 3.67
CA GLY A 200 11.26 -6.73 3.89
C GLY A 200 9.95 -6.85 4.65
N MET A 201 9.13 -7.88 4.35
CA MET A 201 7.89 -8.18 5.09
C MET A 201 8.16 -8.52 6.55
N ALA A 202 9.21 -9.31 6.85
CA ALA A 202 9.60 -9.65 8.21
C ALA A 202 10.06 -8.42 9.00
N ILE A 203 10.87 -7.55 8.39
CA ILE A 203 11.29 -6.27 9.01
C ILE A 203 10.08 -5.40 9.31
N PHE A 204 9.13 -5.29 8.38
CA PHE A 204 7.94 -4.47 8.58
C PHE A 204 7.04 -5.05 9.68
N ALA A 205 6.85 -6.37 9.72
CA ALA A 205 6.12 -7.06 10.78
C ALA A 205 6.76 -6.80 12.15
N TYR A 206 8.09 -6.91 12.22
CA TYR A 206 8.85 -6.63 13.44
C TYR A 206 8.71 -5.16 13.89
N ALA A 207 8.83 -4.21 12.98
CA ALA A 207 8.66 -2.80 13.29
C ALA A 207 7.22 -2.49 13.77
N SER A 208 6.21 -3.10 13.14
CA SER A 208 4.82 -2.97 13.57
C SER A 208 4.58 -3.61 14.95
N TRP A 209 5.28 -4.70 15.24
CA TRP A 209 5.27 -5.29 16.57
C TRP A 209 5.94 -4.38 17.61
N LEU A 210 7.05 -3.70 17.29
CA LEU A 210 7.62 -2.68 18.17
C LEU A 210 6.62 -1.56 18.42
N LEU A 211 5.94 -1.05 17.38
CA LEU A 211 4.90 -0.03 17.50
C LEU A 211 3.69 -0.51 18.32
N SER A 212 3.43 -1.81 18.45
CA SER A 212 2.37 -2.32 19.33
C SER A 212 2.69 -2.16 20.83
N HIS A 213 3.90 -1.77 21.18
CA HIS A 213 4.31 -1.46 22.56
C HIS A 213 4.30 0.05 22.87
N VAL A 214 3.75 0.87 21.96
CA VAL A 214 3.64 2.31 22.13
C VAL A 214 2.80 2.66 23.38
N SER A 215 3.18 3.72 24.07
CA SER A 215 2.46 4.29 25.22
C SER A 215 2.35 5.81 25.08
N VAL A 216 1.56 6.43 25.95
CA VAL A 216 1.43 7.90 26.02
C VAL A 216 2.80 8.56 26.21
N ASP A 217 3.69 7.90 26.98
CA ASP A 217 5.01 8.43 27.37
C ASP A 217 6.14 8.00 26.40
N THR A 218 5.81 7.31 25.31
CA THR A 218 6.86 6.85 24.37
C THR A 218 7.58 8.05 23.75
N ALA A 219 8.90 8.09 23.89
CA ALA A 219 9.70 9.20 23.39
C ALA A 219 9.59 9.36 21.87
N PHE A 220 9.56 10.60 21.39
CA PHE A 220 9.49 10.98 19.99
C PHE A 220 10.49 10.24 19.10
N TRP A 221 11.77 10.22 19.50
CA TRP A 221 12.81 9.56 18.74
C TRP A 221 12.69 8.03 18.68
N THR A 222 12.11 7.41 19.71
CA THR A 222 11.81 5.98 19.71
C THR A 222 10.79 5.65 18.62
N LEU A 223 9.71 6.43 18.53
CA LEU A 223 8.70 6.29 17.48
C LEU A 223 9.28 6.54 16.09
N ALA A 224 10.12 7.58 15.96
CA ALA A 224 10.79 7.89 14.70
C ALA A 224 11.68 6.72 14.23
N TRP A 225 12.47 6.12 15.12
CA TRP A 225 13.32 4.98 14.78
C TRP A 225 12.53 3.72 14.43
N TRP A 226 11.45 3.41 15.15
CA TRP A 226 10.57 2.29 14.79
C TRP A 226 9.93 2.49 13.42
N THR A 227 9.58 3.73 13.09
CA THR A 227 9.08 4.08 11.77
C THR A 227 10.14 3.94 10.68
N VAL A 228 11.40 4.32 10.96
CA VAL A 228 12.53 4.09 10.04
C VAL A 228 12.68 2.60 9.74
N ILE A 229 12.67 1.74 10.76
CA ILE A 229 12.77 0.27 10.57
C ILE A 229 11.62 -0.22 9.68
N SER A 230 10.40 0.23 9.94
CA SER A 230 9.22 -0.11 9.12
C SER A 230 9.41 0.27 7.65
N ARG A 231 9.89 1.48 7.37
CA ARG A 231 10.12 1.97 6.00
C ARG A 231 11.27 1.26 5.31
N VAL A 232 12.33 0.90 6.04
CA VAL A 232 13.41 0.04 5.51
C VAL A 232 12.83 -1.28 5.01
N GLY A 233 11.97 -1.94 5.80
CA GLY A 233 11.29 -3.16 5.36
C GLY A 233 10.51 -2.95 4.05
N MET A 234 9.69 -1.91 3.97
CA MET A 234 8.94 -1.58 2.74
C MET A 234 9.85 -1.27 1.54
N GLY A 235 10.98 -0.61 1.80
CA GLY A 235 11.96 -0.28 0.76
C GLY A 235 12.51 -1.51 0.05
N PHE A 236 12.63 -2.64 0.74
CA PHE A 236 13.02 -3.92 0.13
C PHE A 236 11.87 -4.59 -0.61
N VAL A 237 10.64 -4.50 -0.09
CA VAL A 237 9.47 -5.17 -0.72
C VAL A 237 9.12 -4.54 -2.04
N PHE A 238 9.03 -3.22 -2.13
CA PHE A 238 8.42 -2.51 -3.25
C PHE A 238 9.13 -2.77 -4.60
N PRO A 239 10.45 -2.56 -4.74
CA PRO A 239 11.15 -2.83 -6.01
C PRO A 239 11.15 -4.32 -6.36
N SER A 240 11.41 -5.17 -5.35
CA SER A 240 11.51 -6.62 -5.55
C SER A 240 10.17 -7.25 -5.94
N LEU A 241 9.06 -6.77 -5.38
CA LEU A 241 7.71 -7.22 -5.74
C LEU A 241 7.34 -6.76 -7.15
N SER A 242 7.64 -5.50 -7.50
CA SER A 242 7.37 -4.97 -8.82
C SER A 242 8.13 -5.71 -9.92
N ALA A 243 9.43 -6.01 -9.70
CA ALA A 243 10.22 -6.79 -10.64
C ALA A 243 9.81 -8.27 -10.65
N GLY A 244 9.68 -8.88 -9.47
CA GLY A 244 9.41 -10.32 -9.35
C GLY A 244 8.03 -10.74 -9.86
N SER A 245 7.00 -9.90 -9.68
CA SER A 245 5.65 -10.21 -10.14
C SER A 245 5.52 -10.23 -11.66
N LEU A 246 6.29 -9.41 -12.36
CA LEU A 246 6.24 -9.32 -13.82
C LEU A 246 6.97 -10.47 -14.52
N ILE A 247 7.90 -11.15 -13.85
CA ILE A 247 8.59 -12.33 -14.40
C ILE A 247 7.61 -13.48 -14.70
N VAL A 248 6.54 -13.60 -13.92
CA VAL A 248 5.54 -14.68 -14.09
C VAL A 248 4.39 -14.31 -15.02
N VAL A 249 4.42 -13.10 -15.59
CA VAL A 249 3.39 -12.59 -16.52
C VAL A 249 3.89 -12.70 -17.95
N PRO A 250 3.08 -13.24 -18.90
CA PRO A 250 3.43 -13.25 -20.32
C PRO A 250 3.74 -11.84 -20.84
N PRO A 251 4.74 -11.67 -21.74
CA PRO A 251 5.17 -10.35 -22.23
C PRO A 251 4.03 -9.49 -22.80
N ARG A 252 3.06 -10.10 -23.46
CA ARG A 252 1.88 -9.43 -24.04
C ARG A 252 0.92 -8.84 -22.98
N LEU A 253 0.98 -9.33 -21.73
CA LEU A 253 0.10 -8.92 -20.64
C LEU A 253 0.82 -8.10 -19.56
N LEU A 254 2.08 -7.71 -19.76
CA LEU A 254 2.88 -6.97 -18.77
C LEU A 254 2.23 -5.66 -18.31
N SER A 255 1.64 -4.92 -19.26
CA SER A 255 0.93 -3.67 -18.94
C SER A 255 -0.27 -3.93 -18.03
N GLN A 256 -1.08 -4.95 -18.34
CA GLN A 256 -2.24 -5.35 -17.54
C GLN A 256 -1.81 -5.91 -16.17
N GLY A 257 -0.75 -6.73 -16.13
CA GLY A 257 -0.19 -7.26 -14.89
C GLY A 257 0.31 -6.15 -13.96
N SER A 258 1.03 -5.17 -14.50
CA SER A 258 1.47 -3.99 -13.74
C SER A 258 0.29 -3.16 -13.23
N GLY A 259 -0.72 -2.96 -14.07
CA GLY A 259 -1.97 -2.27 -13.68
C GLY A 259 -2.70 -3.01 -12.57
N ALA A 260 -2.86 -4.33 -12.68
CA ALA A 260 -3.49 -5.19 -11.68
C ALA A 260 -2.76 -5.14 -10.32
N MET A 261 -1.44 -5.20 -10.33
CA MET A 261 -0.61 -5.08 -9.12
C MET A 261 -0.78 -3.72 -8.43
N ASN A 262 -0.74 -2.63 -9.21
CA ASN A 262 -0.93 -1.29 -8.68
C ASN A 262 -2.35 -1.10 -8.13
N PHE A 263 -3.35 -1.57 -8.87
CA PHE A 263 -4.75 -1.56 -8.43
C PHE A 263 -4.93 -2.33 -7.12
N THR A 264 -4.42 -3.55 -7.03
CA THR A 264 -4.52 -4.39 -5.84
C THR A 264 -3.83 -3.73 -4.63
N ARG A 265 -2.70 -3.05 -4.84
CA ARG A 265 -2.03 -2.28 -3.78
C ARG A 265 -2.86 -1.10 -3.31
N GLN A 266 -3.46 -0.33 -4.22
CA GLN A 266 -4.32 0.79 -3.86
C GLN A 266 -5.59 0.34 -3.14
N LEU A 267 -6.19 -0.76 -3.61
CA LEU A 267 -7.32 -1.40 -2.95
C LEU A 267 -6.97 -1.85 -1.53
N GLY A 268 -5.82 -2.52 -1.38
CA GLY A 268 -5.28 -2.89 -0.07
C GLY A 268 -5.10 -1.69 0.84
N GLY A 269 -4.60 -0.58 0.30
CA GLY A 269 -4.44 0.68 1.03
C GLY A 269 -5.75 1.25 1.52
N ALA A 270 -6.74 1.37 0.65
CA ALA A 270 -8.05 1.92 1.00
C ALA A 270 -8.78 1.06 2.03
N LEU A 271 -8.88 -0.26 1.77
CA LEU A 271 -9.53 -1.19 2.69
C LEU A 271 -8.77 -1.36 4.00
N GLY A 272 -7.43 -1.46 3.92
CA GLY A 272 -6.57 -1.60 5.10
C GLY A 272 -6.68 -0.40 6.05
N THR A 273 -6.67 0.82 5.51
CA THR A 273 -6.85 2.04 6.32
C THR A 273 -8.25 2.08 6.95
N GLY A 274 -9.30 1.78 6.18
CA GLY A 274 -10.67 1.75 6.68
C GLY A 274 -10.86 0.71 7.78
N LEU A 275 -10.37 -0.52 7.57
CA LEU A 275 -10.45 -1.59 8.58
C LEU A 275 -9.65 -1.25 9.85
N LEU A 276 -8.47 -0.66 9.72
CA LEU A 276 -7.67 -0.25 10.88
C LEU A 276 -8.36 0.87 11.68
N ALA A 277 -8.99 1.84 10.99
CA ALA A 277 -9.79 2.87 11.67
C ALA A 277 -10.93 2.24 12.49
N VAL A 278 -11.66 1.30 11.89
CA VAL A 278 -12.72 0.52 12.54
C VAL A 278 -12.20 -0.26 13.74
N ILE A 279 -11.05 -0.93 13.60
CA ILE A 279 -10.45 -1.70 14.70
C ILE A 279 -10.09 -0.77 15.86
N VAL A 280 -9.42 0.36 15.58
CA VAL A 280 -9.04 1.31 16.63
C VAL A 280 -10.26 1.87 17.33
N GLU A 281 -11.31 2.25 16.60
CA GLU A 281 -12.55 2.78 17.19
C GLU A 281 -13.22 1.76 18.12
N ARG A 282 -13.43 0.52 17.66
CA ARG A 282 -14.02 -0.55 18.47
C ARG A 282 -13.18 -0.93 19.68
N ARG A 283 -11.86 -1.01 19.48
CA ARG A 283 -10.95 -1.32 20.57
C ARG A 283 -10.88 -0.20 21.59
N THR A 284 -11.03 1.06 21.15
CA THR A 284 -11.14 2.22 22.08
C THR A 284 -12.37 2.10 22.96
N ALA A 285 -13.54 1.77 22.38
CA ALA A 285 -14.75 1.53 23.18
C ALA A 285 -14.56 0.34 24.13
N PHE A 286 -14.06 -0.79 23.65
CA PHE A 286 -13.81 -1.98 24.47
C PHE A 286 -12.86 -1.70 25.64
N HIS A 287 -11.72 -1.08 25.40
CA HIS A 287 -10.77 -0.71 26.46
C HIS A 287 -11.33 0.35 27.39
N GLY A 288 -12.14 1.28 26.85
CA GLY A 288 -12.84 2.30 27.63
C GLY A 288 -13.77 1.67 28.66
N ASP A 289 -14.63 0.75 28.22
CA ASP A 289 -15.55 0.03 29.11
C ASP A 289 -14.80 -0.80 30.16
N LEU A 290 -13.73 -1.49 29.73
CA LEU A 290 -12.92 -2.31 30.63
C LEU A 290 -12.23 -1.47 31.72
N ILE A 291 -11.64 -0.33 31.34
CA ILE A 291 -10.97 0.57 32.27
C ILE A 291 -12.02 1.24 33.16
N ALA A 292 -13.12 1.74 32.61
CA ALA A 292 -14.19 2.38 33.36
C ALA A 292 -14.79 1.46 34.44
N ALA A 293 -14.97 0.18 34.13
CA ALA A 293 -15.46 -0.81 35.09
C ALA A 293 -14.55 -0.98 36.32
N THR A 294 -13.27 -0.64 36.21
CA THR A 294 -12.32 -0.68 37.36
C THR A 294 -12.26 0.61 38.18
N GLN A 295 -12.90 1.70 37.69
CA GLN A 295 -12.89 3.02 38.37
C GLN A 295 -14.00 3.09 39.43
N THR A 296 -13.84 2.30 40.49
CA THR A 296 -14.79 2.28 41.63
C THR A 296 -14.27 3.10 42.78
N SER A 297 -15.17 3.45 43.71
CA SER A 297 -14.82 4.16 44.95
C SER A 297 -13.83 3.37 45.86
N ASP A 298 -13.82 2.04 45.71
CA ASP A 298 -12.96 1.15 46.48
C ASP A 298 -11.57 0.98 45.85
N ASN A 299 -11.40 1.46 44.61
CA ASN A 299 -10.10 1.40 43.94
C ASN A 299 -9.18 2.51 44.46
N VAL A 300 -8.12 2.11 45.16
CA VAL A 300 -7.15 3.01 45.78
C VAL A 300 -6.49 3.96 44.78
N ALA A 301 -6.18 3.47 43.57
CA ALA A 301 -5.58 4.30 42.53
C ALA A 301 -6.54 5.36 42.03
N THR A 302 -7.81 5.00 41.81
CA THR A 302 -8.87 5.94 41.41
C THR A 302 -9.11 7.02 42.44
N THR A 303 -9.25 6.62 43.70
CA THR A 303 -9.46 7.57 44.81
C THR A 303 -8.26 8.49 45.02
N ALA A 304 -7.04 7.97 44.94
CA ALA A 304 -5.82 8.77 45.02
C ALA A 304 -5.71 9.78 43.86
N TYR A 305 -6.05 9.36 42.64
CA TYR A 305 -6.07 10.24 41.46
C TYR A 305 -7.09 11.37 41.62
N VAL A 306 -8.35 11.04 41.98
CA VAL A 306 -9.42 12.02 42.15
C VAL A 306 -9.08 13.03 43.26
N GLN A 307 -8.54 12.54 44.39
CA GLN A 307 -8.08 13.41 45.49
C GLN A 307 -6.90 14.29 45.08
N GLY A 308 -5.94 13.76 44.32
CA GLY A 308 -4.80 14.51 43.78
C GLY A 308 -5.23 15.62 42.84
N ALA A 309 -6.11 15.26 41.86
CA ALA A 309 -6.70 16.22 40.95
C ALA A 309 -7.53 17.28 41.66
N GLY A 310 -8.37 16.87 42.63
CA GLY A 310 -9.15 17.81 43.45
C GLY A 310 -8.29 18.81 44.21
N ARG A 311 -7.16 18.36 44.79
CA ARG A 311 -6.19 19.26 45.45
C ARG A 311 -5.54 20.25 44.49
N ALA A 312 -5.16 19.80 43.31
CA ALA A 312 -4.59 20.68 42.29
C ALA A 312 -5.59 21.73 41.78
N ILE A 313 -6.85 21.33 41.58
CA ILE A 313 -7.95 22.22 41.19
C ILE A 313 -8.27 23.23 42.30
N ALA A 314 -8.24 22.81 43.58
CA ALA A 314 -8.43 23.68 44.71
C ALA A 314 -7.39 24.81 44.79
N GLN A 315 -6.13 24.55 44.44
CA GLN A 315 -5.07 25.54 44.35
C GLN A 315 -5.33 26.64 43.32
N LEU A 316 -6.18 26.34 42.29
CA LEU A 316 -6.62 27.30 41.29
C LEU A 316 -7.84 28.16 41.75
N GLY A 317 -8.29 27.99 42.99
CA GLY A 317 -9.38 28.79 43.57
C GLY A 317 -10.79 28.30 43.19
N VAL A 318 -10.94 27.10 42.67
CA VAL A 318 -12.24 26.52 42.28
C VAL A 318 -13.00 26.06 43.53
N GLY A 319 -14.31 26.32 43.58
CA GLY A 319 -15.18 25.95 44.69
C GLY A 319 -15.31 24.43 44.92
N ALA A 320 -15.55 23.98 46.12
CA ALA A 320 -15.54 22.55 46.49
C ALA A 320 -16.53 21.68 45.69
N LEU A 321 -17.68 22.21 45.32
CA LEU A 321 -18.65 21.49 44.47
C LEU A 321 -18.13 21.26 43.03
N ASP A 322 -17.47 22.26 42.46
CA ASP A 322 -16.90 22.20 41.10
C ASP A 322 -15.63 21.36 41.06
N GLN A 323 -14.89 21.27 42.21
CA GLN A 323 -13.71 20.39 42.33
C GLN A 323 -14.05 18.92 42.11
N ALA A 324 -15.14 18.42 42.67
CA ALA A 324 -15.57 17.04 42.51
C ALA A 324 -15.96 16.73 41.05
N ALA A 325 -16.71 17.63 40.43
CA ALA A 325 -17.10 17.50 39.02
C ALA A 325 -15.89 17.55 38.08
N ALA A 326 -14.97 18.52 38.30
CA ALA A 326 -13.77 18.68 37.49
C ALA A 326 -12.78 17.51 37.63
N SER A 327 -12.59 16.98 38.85
CA SER A 327 -11.72 15.81 39.05
C SER A 327 -12.29 14.54 38.46
N GLY A 328 -13.63 14.36 38.52
CA GLY A 328 -14.30 13.28 37.80
C GLY A 328 -14.18 13.40 36.26
N TRP A 329 -14.30 14.61 35.72
CA TRP A 329 -14.09 14.87 34.31
C TRP A 329 -12.65 14.56 33.86
N LEU A 330 -11.64 14.96 34.64
CA LEU A 330 -10.23 14.65 34.38
C LEU A 330 -9.96 13.13 34.40
N LEU A 331 -10.59 12.42 35.34
CA LEU A 331 -10.50 10.96 35.39
C LEU A 331 -11.09 10.36 34.11
N GLY A 332 -12.28 10.80 33.68
CA GLY A 332 -12.92 10.37 32.44
C GLY A 332 -12.04 10.61 31.22
N GLN A 333 -11.41 11.79 31.12
CA GLN A 333 -10.45 12.09 30.04
C GLN A 333 -9.25 11.14 30.07
N THR A 334 -8.68 10.86 31.24
CA THR A 334 -7.55 9.93 31.39
C THR A 334 -7.94 8.52 30.93
N VAL A 335 -9.13 8.05 31.28
CA VAL A 335 -9.65 6.76 30.82
C VAL A 335 -9.74 6.71 29.29
N VAL A 336 -10.29 7.75 28.67
CA VAL A 336 -10.41 7.85 27.20
C VAL A 336 -9.03 7.81 26.53
N TYR A 337 -8.05 8.59 27.03
CA TYR A 337 -6.70 8.59 26.47
C TYR A 337 -6.00 7.24 26.62
N GLN A 338 -6.11 6.58 27.77
CA GLN A 338 -5.51 5.26 27.98
C GLN A 338 -6.18 4.18 27.12
N ALA A 339 -7.52 4.22 27.00
CA ALA A 339 -8.26 3.33 26.15
C ALA A 339 -7.88 3.49 24.68
N ALA A 340 -7.78 4.73 24.19
CA ALA A 340 -7.35 5.01 22.84
C ALA A 340 -5.91 4.56 22.61
N ALA A 341 -4.98 4.83 23.52
CA ALA A 341 -3.60 4.36 23.40
C ALA A 341 -3.52 2.82 23.30
N ALA A 342 -4.30 2.09 24.11
CA ALA A 342 -4.40 0.65 24.03
C ALA A 342 -4.97 0.18 22.68
N ALA A 343 -5.97 0.87 22.16
CA ALA A 343 -6.56 0.56 20.84
C ALA A 343 -5.57 0.76 19.69
N TYR A 344 -4.74 1.79 19.71
CA TYR A 344 -3.67 1.98 18.71
C TYR A 344 -2.62 0.87 18.79
N ARG A 345 -2.27 0.39 20.00
CA ARG A 345 -1.40 -0.77 20.19
C ARG A 345 -1.96 -2.00 19.50
N ASP A 346 -3.27 -2.26 19.66
CA ASP A 346 -3.96 -3.35 18.98
C ASP A 346 -3.95 -3.18 17.46
N GLY A 347 -4.13 -1.97 16.95
CA GLY A 347 -4.04 -1.66 15.52
C GLY A 347 -2.65 -1.96 14.93
N PHE A 348 -1.59 -1.60 15.63
CA PHE A 348 -0.23 -1.94 15.21
C PHE A 348 0.05 -3.45 15.32
N LEU A 349 -0.49 -4.11 16.33
CA LEU A 349 -0.37 -5.57 16.48
C LEU A 349 -1.07 -6.32 15.35
N VAL A 350 -2.28 -5.91 14.98
CA VAL A 350 -3.00 -6.46 13.81
C VAL A 350 -2.17 -6.27 12.54
N THR A 351 -1.57 -5.10 12.35
CA THR A 351 -0.69 -4.85 11.21
C THR A 351 0.51 -5.80 11.21
N ALA A 352 1.14 -6.03 12.37
CA ALA A 352 2.25 -6.98 12.50
C ALA A 352 1.83 -8.42 12.14
N ILE A 353 0.67 -8.88 12.62
CA ILE A 353 0.12 -10.22 12.33
C ILE A 353 -0.17 -10.38 10.84
N VAL A 354 -0.79 -9.38 10.20
CA VAL A 354 -1.11 -9.40 8.77
C VAL A 354 0.17 -9.51 7.93
N PHE A 355 1.23 -8.76 8.27
CA PHE A 355 2.50 -8.83 7.56
C PHE A 355 3.26 -10.14 7.83
N ALA A 356 3.20 -10.67 9.04
CA ALA A 356 3.72 -12.00 9.34
C ALA A 356 2.98 -13.08 8.55
N GLY A 357 1.65 -13.00 8.44
CA GLY A 357 0.84 -13.89 7.61
C GLY A 357 1.16 -13.80 6.12
N ALA A 358 1.53 -12.61 5.63
CA ALA A 358 1.93 -12.39 4.23
C ALA A 358 3.27 -13.05 3.85
N LEU A 359 4.04 -13.54 4.81
CA LEU A 359 5.21 -14.38 4.53
C LEU A 359 4.82 -15.70 3.83
N LEU A 360 3.62 -16.22 4.09
CA LEU A 360 3.14 -17.44 3.45
C LEU A 360 2.93 -17.26 1.93
N PRO A 361 2.14 -16.31 1.43
CA PRO A 361 2.04 -16.05 -0.02
C PRO A 361 3.39 -15.60 -0.62
N THR A 362 4.25 -14.92 0.14
CA THR A 362 5.60 -14.58 -0.30
C THR A 362 6.46 -15.84 -0.54
N TYR A 363 6.33 -16.83 0.32
CA TYR A 363 7.02 -18.12 0.15
C TYR A 363 6.51 -18.90 -1.08
N ILE A 364 5.21 -18.88 -1.33
CA ILE A 364 4.62 -19.46 -2.57
C ILE A 364 5.20 -18.79 -3.80
N LEU A 365 5.23 -17.44 -3.82
CA LEU A 365 5.82 -16.66 -4.90
C LEU A 365 7.30 -17.00 -5.08
N HIS A 366 8.07 -17.09 -4.00
CA HIS A 366 9.49 -17.42 -4.04
C HIS A 366 9.75 -18.79 -4.68
N ARG A 367 9.03 -19.83 -4.27
CA ARG A 367 9.12 -21.18 -4.86
C ARG A 367 8.81 -21.18 -6.35
N ALA A 368 7.78 -20.47 -6.75
CA ALA A 368 7.38 -20.37 -8.15
C ALA A 368 8.43 -19.64 -9.01
N LEU A 369 9.04 -18.57 -8.49
CA LEU A 369 10.12 -17.87 -9.17
C LEU A 369 11.38 -18.72 -9.32
N GLN A 370 11.66 -19.60 -8.37
CA GLN A 370 12.77 -20.57 -8.48
C GLN A 370 12.49 -21.66 -9.53
N SER A 371 11.26 -22.18 -9.58
CA SER A 371 10.87 -23.21 -10.54
C SER A 371 10.92 -22.71 -11.99
N ASN A 372 10.66 -21.43 -12.22
CA ASN A 372 10.73 -20.78 -13.54
C ASN A 372 12.16 -20.37 -13.94
N ARG A 373 13.11 -20.34 -13.01
CA ARG A 373 14.53 -20.28 -13.33
C ARG A 373 15.02 -21.67 -13.74
N LYS A 374 14.55 -22.20 -14.88
CA LYS A 374 15.30 -23.27 -15.58
C LYS A 374 16.72 -22.75 -15.79
N PRO A 375 17.77 -23.59 -15.60
CA PRO A 375 19.10 -23.20 -16.02
C PRO A 375 19.00 -22.74 -17.47
N SER A 376 19.41 -21.50 -17.74
CA SER A 376 19.72 -21.09 -19.12
C SER A 376 20.57 -22.21 -19.70
N ALA A 377 20.12 -22.85 -20.78
CA ALA A 377 20.90 -23.84 -21.46
C ALA A 377 22.32 -23.28 -21.56
N ALA A 378 23.28 -24.06 -21.13
CA ALA A 378 24.69 -23.68 -21.26
C ALA A 378 24.88 -23.17 -22.69
N PRO A 379 25.61 -22.08 -22.92
CA PRO A 379 25.88 -21.61 -24.26
C PRO A 379 26.36 -22.84 -25.04
N PRO A 380 25.88 -23.04 -26.28
CA PRO A 380 26.27 -24.20 -27.05
C PRO A 380 27.78 -24.33 -27.04
N THR A 381 28.25 -25.51 -26.65
CA THR A 381 29.69 -25.77 -26.63
C THR A 381 30.26 -25.39 -27.96
N ALA A 382 31.47 -24.85 -28.00
CA ALA A 382 32.11 -24.38 -29.25
C ALA A 382 32.04 -25.43 -30.41
N MET A 383 31.95 -26.71 -30.06
CA MET A 383 31.74 -27.80 -31.01
C MET A 383 30.33 -27.83 -31.66
N GLU A 384 29.27 -27.40 -30.93
CA GLU A 384 27.91 -27.31 -31.51
C GLU A 384 27.74 -26.07 -32.42
N ALA A 385 28.46 -24.99 -32.09
CA ALA A 385 28.48 -23.78 -32.92
C ALA A 385 29.28 -23.96 -34.23
N GLU A 386 30.31 -24.82 -34.24
CA GLU A 386 31.04 -25.21 -35.47
C GLU A 386 30.18 -26.12 -36.37
N GLY A 387 29.40 -27.04 -35.81
CA GLY A 387 28.51 -27.92 -36.57
C GLY A 387 27.39 -27.18 -37.33
N ASP A 388 26.82 -26.14 -36.74
CA ASP A 388 25.79 -25.30 -37.37
C ASP A 388 26.36 -24.35 -38.44
N ILE A 389 27.65 -23.99 -38.36
CA ILE A 389 28.32 -23.17 -39.39
C ILE A 389 28.65 -24.05 -40.61
N GLU A 390 29.06 -25.30 -40.43
CA GLU A 390 29.30 -26.22 -41.55
C GLU A 390 28.01 -26.64 -42.25
N ALA A 391 26.88 -26.80 -41.53
CA ALA A 391 25.58 -27.10 -42.12
C ALA A 391 24.98 -25.91 -42.91
N GLY A 392 25.35 -24.69 -42.58
CA GLY A 392 24.88 -23.47 -43.26
C GLY A 392 25.62 -23.11 -44.55
N PHE A 393 26.76 -23.77 -44.84
CA PHE A 393 27.57 -23.53 -46.05
C PHE A 393 27.44 -24.62 -47.14
N ALA A 394 26.49 -25.55 -47.00
CA ALA A 394 26.11 -26.43 -48.13
C ALA A 394 25.35 -25.59 -49.17
N VAL A 395 26.13 -24.95 -50.04
CA VAL A 395 25.61 -24.26 -51.23
C VAL A 395 25.02 -25.32 -52.14
N GLU A 396 23.70 -25.36 -52.33
CA GLU A 396 23.06 -26.12 -53.41
C GLU A 396 23.65 -25.66 -54.76
N PRO A 397 24.10 -26.58 -55.63
CA PRO A 397 24.61 -26.20 -56.97
C PRO A 397 23.45 -25.62 -57.79
N VAL A 398 23.54 -24.35 -58.11
CA VAL A 398 22.63 -23.69 -59.08
C VAL A 398 22.76 -24.40 -60.42
N LEU A 399 21.75 -25.16 -60.77
CA LEU A 399 21.60 -25.71 -62.18
C LEU A 399 21.35 -24.52 -63.14
N PRO A 400 22.00 -24.49 -64.28
CA PRO A 400 21.82 -23.42 -65.28
C PRO A 400 20.37 -23.41 -65.80
N ASP A 401 19.81 -22.26 -65.93
CA ASP A 401 18.47 -21.98 -66.47
C ASP A 401 18.27 -22.59 -67.87
N ASP A 402 17.25 -23.43 -67.99
CA ASP A 402 16.73 -23.92 -69.24
C ASP A 402 15.96 -22.78 -69.96
N PRO A 403 16.32 -22.37 -71.17
CA PRO A 403 15.62 -21.32 -71.91
C PRO A 403 14.27 -21.81 -72.43
N GLY A 404 13.18 -21.49 -71.66
CA GLY A 404 11.80 -21.78 -72.04
C GLY A 404 11.39 -21.13 -73.36
N PRO A 405 10.39 -21.69 -74.03
CA PRO A 405 10.09 -21.43 -75.43
C PRO A 405 9.57 -20.04 -75.74
N GLN A 406 10.14 -19.37 -76.71
CA GLN A 406 9.73 -18.09 -77.31
C GLN A 406 8.26 -18.15 -77.83
N ARG A 407 7.36 -17.42 -77.17
CA ARG A 407 6.02 -17.12 -77.67
C ARG A 407 6.15 -16.10 -78.82
N LYS A 408 5.91 -16.53 -80.07
CA LYS A 408 5.70 -15.68 -81.26
C LYS A 408 4.50 -14.75 -81.02
N LYS A 409 4.74 -13.45 -81.06
CA LYS A 409 3.69 -12.44 -81.24
C LYS A 409 3.19 -12.55 -82.66
N GLY A 410 1.95 -13.01 -82.84
CA GLY A 410 1.19 -12.90 -84.09
C GLY A 410 0.37 -11.64 -84.06
N ALA A 411 0.48 -10.86 -85.14
CA ALA A 411 -0.32 -9.69 -85.41
C ALA A 411 -1.76 -10.07 -85.82
N ALA A 412 -2.74 -9.34 -85.31
CA ALA A 412 -3.88 -8.78 -85.99
C ALA A 412 -4.63 -7.83 -85.07
#